data_14592ce8a192b8e0452b8bafcc7470e7
#
_entry.id   14592ce8a192b8e0452b8bafcc7470e7
#
_cell.length_a   1.000
_cell.length_b   1.000
_cell.length_c   1.000
_cell.angle_alpha   90.00
_cell.angle_beta   90.00
_cell.angle_gamma   90.00
#
_symmetry.space_group_name_H-M   'P 1'
#
loop_
_entity.id
_entity.type
_entity.pdbx_description
1 polymer ?
#
loop_
_entity_poly.entity_id
_entity_poly.type
_entity_poly.pdbx_seq_one_letter_code
_entity_poly.pdbx_strand_id
1 'polypeptide(L)'
;MFSWLTRIACTCWKPLRRYARMNKDEVDDSSLEDPLLWCRSLDRHSYGEFSFAVVQANEVIEDHSQVETGRDATFVGVYDGHGGPDASRFINDHLFLNLMRHAREKGTISEDILRSAFSSTEDGFLTLVRRTCGIKPLMAAIGSCCLVGVIWRGTLFVANLGDSRAVIGSIGRSNKIAAEQLNREHNASMEEVRQELRSLHPDDSHIVVMKHGVWRIKGIIQVSRSIGDAYLKRPEFSLDPTFPRFHLPEPLGRPVLTAEPSVCARVLQPNDKFVIFASDGLWEHMTNQEAVEIVHNNPRAGIAKRLLKTALSEAARKREMRYDDLKKVGRGVRRFFHDDITIVVIFIDHDLLGKNQPAPDLSIRGFIDTVGPSSFNMFKDGYDVKSV
;
A
#
# COMPACT_ATOMS: atom_id res chain seq x y z
N MET A 1 38.78 -21.45 28.82
CA MET A 1 38.26 -20.17 28.37
C MET A 1 36.89 -20.34 27.68
N PHE A 2 35.97 -21.18 28.23
CA PHE A 2 34.67 -21.49 27.62
C PHE A 2 33.52 -21.54 28.65
N SER A 3 33.70 -20.97 29.86
CA SER A 3 32.68 -21.03 30.92
C SER A 3 31.76 -19.79 30.99
N TRP A 4 32.00 -18.79 30.15
CA TRP A 4 31.25 -17.53 30.17
C TRP A 4 30.02 -17.51 29.22
N LEU A 5 30.11 -18.24 28.11
CA LEU A 5 29.04 -18.34 27.12
C LEU A 5 27.85 -19.19 27.57
N THR A 6 28.04 -20.14 28.49
CA THR A 6 26.95 -20.96 29.03
C THR A 6 26.09 -20.25 30.08
N ARG A 7 26.54 -19.14 30.65
CA ARG A 7 25.76 -18.36 31.63
C ARG A 7 24.80 -17.38 31.00
N ILE A 8 25.04 -16.92 29.77
CA ILE A 8 24.13 -15.99 29.05
C ILE A 8 22.94 -16.73 28.44
N ALA A 9 23.13 -17.97 28.00
CA ALA A 9 22.04 -18.79 27.45
C ALA A 9 21.00 -19.23 28.49
N CYS A 10 21.38 -19.36 29.78
CA CYS A 10 20.46 -19.80 30.82
C CYS A 10 19.61 -18.71 31.45
N THR A 11 19.96 -17.42 31.27
CA THR A 11 19.19 -16.30 31.88
C THR A 11 18.04 -15.83 31.01
N CYS A 12 18.04 -16.08 29.71
CA CYS A 12 16.96 -15.69 28.79
C CYS A 12 15.79 -16.70 28.72
N TRP A 13 15.92 -17.87 29.36
CA TRP A 13 14.90 -18.94 29.22
C TRP A 13 14.04 -19.17 30.47
N LYS A 14 14.16 -18.39 31.53
CA LYS A 14 13.38 -18.56 32.75
C LYS A 14 11.96 -17.97 32.78
N PRO A 15 11.51 -17.05 31.90
CA PRO A 15 10.11 -16.61 31.90
C PRO A 15 9.13 -17.59 31.24
N LEU A 16 9.57 -18.48 30.34
CA LEU A 16 8.68 -19.34 29.53
C LEU A 16 8.13 -20.58 30.27
N ARG A 17 8.61 -20.91 31.47
CA ARG A 17 8.14 -22.08 32.23
C ARG A 17 6.93 -21.87 33.12
N ARG A 18 6.43 -20.64 33.25
CA ARG A 18 5.24 -20.35 34.14
C ARG A 18 3.89 -20.37 33.43
N TYR A 19 3.88 -20.48 32.07
CA TYR A 19 2.61 -20.53 31.29
C TYR A 19 2.20 -21.93 30.80
N ALA A 20 2.91 -22.99 31.18
CA ALA A 20 2.67 -24.35 30.70
C ALA A 20 1.83 -25.20 31.67
N ARG A 21 0.81 -24.64 32.30
CA ARG A 21 -0.22 -25.43 33.04
C ARG A 21 -1.54 -24.68 33.01
N MET A 22 -2.25 -24.72 31.89
CA MET A 22 -3.71 -24.57 31.82
C MET A 22 -4.26 -25.46 30.70
N ASN A 23 -5.13 -26.33 31.11
CA ASN A 23 -6.12 -27.13 30.39
C ASN A 23 -5.85 -27.59 28.95
N LYS A 24 -5.73 -28.90 28.88
CA LYS A 24 -5.77 -29.74 27.69
C LYS A 24 -7.22 -30.00 27.30
N ASP A 25 -7.92 -29.04 26.70
CA ASP A 25 -9.19 -29.27 25.98
C ASP A 25 -9.73 -27.96 25.40
N GLU A 26 -8.90 -27.33 24.58
CA GLU A 26 -9.22 -26.39 23.51
C GLU A 26 -7.87 -26.04 22.92
N VAL A 27 -7.51 -26.64 21.80
CA VAL A 27 -6.36 -26.22 21.03
C VAL A 27 -6.74 -24.86 20.41
N ASP A 28 -6.51 -23.80 21.18
CA ASP A 28 -6.62 -22.44 20.71
C ASP A 28 -5.58 -22.25 19.58
N ASP A 29 -6.06 -22.18 18.36
CA ASP A 29 -5.27 -21.94 17.12
C ASP A 29 -4.54 -20.59 17.14
N SER A 30 -4.78 -19.77 18.18
CA SER A 30 -4.17 -18.45 18.41
C SER A 30 -2.67 -18.52 18.75
N SER A 31 -2.17 -19.64 19.28
CA SER A 31 -0.74 -19.83 19.60
C SER A 31 0.16 -20.04 18.37
N LEU A 32 -0.43 -20.19 17.20
CA LEU A 32 0.23 -20.42 15.90
C LEU A 32 0.20 -19.19 14.97
N GLU A 33 -0.44 -18.11 15.38
CA GLU A 33 -0.54 -16.91 14.55
C GLU A 33 0.79 -16.10 14.52
N ASP A 34 1.00 -15.43 13.41
CA ASP A 34 2.15 -14.54 13.23
C ASP A 34 1.93 -13.24 14.03
N PRO A 35 2.77 -12.92 15.03
CA PRO A 35 2.56 -11.76 15.90
C PRO A 35 2.70 -10.41 15.18
N LEU A 36 3.26 -10.39 13.97
CA LEU A 36 3.43 -9.19 13.15
C LEU A 36 2.37 -9.07 12.04
N LEU A 37 1.38 -9.99 12.03
CA LEU A 37 0.28 -10.02 11.08
C LEU A 37 -0.99 -9.48 11.73
N TRP A 38 -1.57 -8.46 11.11
CA TRP A 38 -2.91 -7.95 11.43
C TRP A 38 -3.87 -8.23 10.27
N CYS A 39 -5.13 -8.52 10.55
CA CYS A 39 -6.11 -8.73 9.49
C CYS A 39 -7.56 -8.47 9.93
N ARG A 40 -8.39 -8.10 8.95
CA ARG A 40 -9.85 -8.13 9.00
C ARG A 40 -10.33 -9.22 8.06
N SER A 41 -11.04 -10.19 8.63
CA SER A 41 -11.40 -11.39 7.89
C SER A 41 -12.36 -11.10 6.73
N LEU A 42 -13.48 -10.43 7.04
CA LEU A 42 -14.49 -10.02 6.06
C LEU A 42 -15.35 -8.91 6.67
N ASP A 43 -15.42 -7.79 5.96
CA ASP A 43 -16.29 -6.66 6.28
C ASP A 43 -17.14 -6.29 5.04
N ARG A 44 -18.18 -5.48 5.22
CA ARG A 44 -19.11 -5.10 4.15
C ARG A 44 -18.80 -3.70 3.63
N HIS A 45 -19.00 -3.53 2.33
CA HIS A 45 -19.00 -2.22 1.67
C HIS A 45 -20.23 -2.09 0.73
N SER A 46 -20.39 -0.94 0.07
CA SER A 46 -21.60 -0.64 -0.74
C SER A 46 -21.90 -1.64 -1.84
N TYR A 47 -20.88 -2.29 -2.36
CA TYR A 47 -20.97 -3.15 -3.54
C TYR A 47 -20.55 -4.59 -3.27
N GLY A 48 -20.44 -4.99 -2.02
CA GLY A 48 -20.04 -6.34 -1.65
C GLY A 48 -19.35 -6.41 -0.29
N GLU A 49 -18.29 -7.19 -0.26
CA GLU A 49 -17.48 -7.49 0.93
C GLU A 49 -16.01 -7.21 0.65
N PHE A 50 -15.20 -7.05 1.69
CA PHE A 50 -13.76 -6.95 1.56
C PHE A 50 -13.02 -7.68 2.67
N SER A 51 -11.81 -8.13 2.37
CA SER A 51 -10.87 -8.71 3.32
C SER A 51 -9.59 -7.90 3.29
N PHE A 52 -8.95 -7.73 4.45
CA PHE A 52 -7.80 -6.85 4.60
C PHE A 52 -6.73 -7.52 5.47
N ALA A 53 -5.46 -7.49 5.07
CA ALA A 53 -4.36 -8.01 5.85
C ALA A 53 -3.10 -7.18 5.66
N VAL A 54 -2.33 -7.04 6.73
CA VAL A 54 -1.03 -6.34 6.74
C VAL A 54 -0.05 -7.15 7.58
N VAL A 55 1.22 -7.22 7.15
CA VAL A 55 2.31 -7.76 7.95
C VAL A 55 3.48 -6.80 7.98
N GLN A 56 4.03 -6.63 9.16
CA GLN A 56 5.22 -5.82 9.39
C GLN A 56 6.51 -6.63 9.21
N ALA A 57 7.48 -6.08 8.48
CA ALA A 57 8.84 -6.59 8.37
C ALA A 57 9.86 -5.61 8.92
N ASN A 58 9.70 -4.33 8.63
CA ASN A 58 10.59 -3.25 9.06
C ASN A 58 10.53 -3.03 10.59
N GLU A 59 11.57 -2.43 11.19
CA GLU A 59 11.60 -2.10 12.63
C GLU A 59 10.43 -1.16 13.01
N VAL A 60 10.16 -0.17 12.15
CA VAL A 60 8.95 0.64 12.16
C VAL A 60 8.23 0.37 10.86
N ILE A 61 6.93 0.08 10.91
CA ILE A 61 6.15 -0.17 9.70
C ILE A 61 6.15 1.08 8.81
N GLU A 62 6.51 0.89 7.54
CA GLU A 62 6.53 1.95 6.53
C GLU A 62 5.25 1.91 5.69
N ASP A 63 4.60 0.76 5.53
CA ASP A 63 3.28 0.62 4.91
C ASP A 63 2.17 1.23 5.77
N HIS A 64 1.33 2.05 5.14
CA HIS A 64 0.05 2.49 5.70
C HIS A 64 -1.08 2.19 4.71
N SER A 65 -2.29 2.04 5.23
CA SER A 65 -3.41 1.65 4.38
C SER A 65 -4.75 1.93 5.05
N GLN A 66 -5.77 2.15 4.24
CA GLN A 66 -7.12 2.42 4.73
C GLN A 66 -8.18 1.91 3.76
N VAL A 67 -9.34 1.59 4.33
CA VAL A 67 -10.59 1.36 3.60
C VAL A 67 -11.65 2.26 4.22
N GLU A 68 -12.29 3.06 3.36
CA GLU A 68 -13.41 3.92 3.74
C GLU A 68 -14.65 3.45 3.00
N THR A 69 -15.71 3.14 3.72
CA THR A 69 -16.97 2.72 3.12
C THR A 69 -18.06 3.73 3.42
N GLY A 70 -18.91 3.96 2.45
CA GLY A 70 -20.07 4.81 2.54
C GLY A 70 -21.21 4.24 1.72
N ARG A 71 -22.35 4.91 1.70
CA ARG A 71 -23.56 4.40 1.05
C ARG A 71 -23.39 4.12 -0.46
N ASP A 72 -22.69 4.99 -1.18
CA ASP A 72 -22.61 4.95 -2.64
C ASP A 72 -21.15 4.86 -3.13
N ALA A 73 -20.19 4.69 -2.22
CA ALA A 73 -18.77 4.70 -2.55
C ALA A 73 -17.94 3.83 -1.61
N THR A 74 -16.84 3.31 -2.14
CA THR A 74 -15.81 2.61 -1.38
C THR A 74 -14.46 3.15 -1.81
N PHE A 75 -13.64 3.55 -0.86
CA PHE A 75 -12.27 3.99 -1.08
C PHE A 75 -11.30 2.97 -0.48
N VAL A 76 -10.23 2.68 -1.20
CA VAL A 76 -9.11 1.86 -0.76
C VAL A 76 -7.82 2.64 -0.99
N GLY A 77 -6.96 2.70 0.02
CA GLY A 77 -5.61 3.26 -0.09
C GLY A 77 -4.56 2.26 0.39
N VAL A 78 -3.49 2.10 -0.38
CA VAL A 78 -2.27 1.38 -0.02
C VAL A 78 -1.10 2.31 -0.25
N TYR A 79 -0.34 2.58 0.81
CA TYR A 79 0.72 3.60 0.85
C TYR A 79 2.00 2.95 1.34
N ASP A 80 2.82 2.51 0.40
CA ASP A 80 4.09 1.85 0.65
C ASP A 80 5.17 2.91 0.84
N GLY A 81 5.60 3.10 2.08
CA GLY A 81 6.56 4.12 2.50
C GLY A 81 8.00 3.67 2.34
N HIS A 82 8.88 4.63 2.08
CA HIS A 82 10.32 4.39 2.05
C HIS A 82 11.11 5.53 2.69
N GLY A 83 12.23 5.16 3.32
CA GLY A 83 13.06 6.12 4.06
C GLY A 83 12.49 6.53 5.41
N GLY A 84 11.36 5.95 5.81
CA GLY A 84 10.63 6.18 7.04
C GLY A 84 9.11 6.25 6.82
N PRO A 85 8.31 6.15 7.88
CA PRO A 85 6.85 6.07 7.79
C PRO A 85 6.15 7.41 7.62
N ASP A 86 6.88 8.54 7.65
CA ASP A 86 6.23 9.86 7.79
C ASP A 86 5.40 10.23 6.55
N ALA A 87 5.84 9.85 5.33
CA ALA A 87 5.10 10.14 4.09
C ALA A 87 3.84 9.27 3.97
N SER A 88 3.95 7.96 4.13
CA SER A 88 2.80 7.04 4.05
C SER A 88 1.75 7.34 5.13
N ARG A 89 2.19 7.68 6.35
CA ARG A 89 1.31 8.15 7.43
C ARG A 89 0.60 9.46 7.06
N PHE A 90 1.34 10.43 6.53
CA PHE A 90 0.76 11.70 6.10
C PHE A 90 -0.30 11.49 5.01
N ILE A 91 -0.03 10.63 4.03
CA ILE A 91 -1.01 10.27 2.99
C ILE A 91 -2.26 9.66 3.62
N ASN A 92 -2.08 8.70 4.53
CA ASN A 92 -3.15 8.00 5.23
C ASN A 92 -4.07 8.96 6.03
N ASP A 93 -3.51 10.08 6.53
CA ASP A 93 -4.28 11.06 7.29
C ASP A 93 -4.95 12.12 6.41
N HIS A 94 -4.44 12.40 5.19
CA HIS A 94 -4.84 13.57 4.42
C HIS A 94 -5.46 13.28 3.06
N LEU A 95 -5.04 12.20 2.36
CA LEU A 95 -5.43 11.99 0.96
C LEU A 95 -6.94 11.79 0.79
N PHE A 96 -7.55 10.95 1.62
CA PHE A 96 -9.00 10.74 1.59
C PHE A 96 -9.77 12.03 1.89
N LEU A 97 -9.30 12.82 2.86
CA LEU A 97 -9.92 14.10 3.21
C LEU A 97 -9.81 15.12 2.06
N ASN A 98 -8.66 15.16 1.37
CA ASN A 98 -8.45 15.98 0.18
C ASN A 98 -9.37 15.54 -0.97
N LEU A 99 -9.49 14.23 -1.21
CA LEU A 99 -10.43 13.68 -2.20
C LEU A 99 -11.87 14.12 -1.89
N MET A 100 -12.31 13.97 -0.63
CA MET A 100 -13.65 14.33 -0.20
C MET A 100 -13.93 15.83 -0.33
N ARG A 101 -12.94 16.68 -0.05
CA ARG A 101 -13.06 18.13 -0.23
C ARG A 101 -13.28 18.48 -1.70
N HIS A 102 -12.42 18.00 -2.61
CA HIS A 102 -12.55 18.27 -4.04
C HIS A 102 -13.82 17.65 -4.65
N ALA A 103 -14.19 16.46 -4.21
CA ALA A 103 -15.39 15.79 -4.65
C ALA A 103 -16.66 16.55 -4.23
N ARG A 104 -16.72 17.13 -3.02
CA ARG A 104 -17.84 17.98 -2.56
C ARG A 104 -17.94 19.27 -3.38
N GLU A 105 -16.82 19.93 -3.64
CA GLU A 105 -16.79 21.17 -4.44
C GLU A 105 -17.34 20.97 -5.86
N LYS A 106 -17.10 19.78 -6.44
CA LYS A 106 -17.51 19.45 -7.82
C LYS A 106 -18.80 18.63 -7.91
N GLY A 107 -19.28 18.06 -6.81
CA GLY A 107 -20.47 17.19 -6.77
C GLY A 107 -20.27 15.82 -7.45
N THR A 108 -19.04 15.40 -7.71
CA THR A 108 -18.72 14.17 -8.45
C THR A 108 -17.38 13.59 -8.02
N ILE A 109 -17.10 12.34 -8.43
CA ILE A 109 -15.76 11.73 -8.40
C ILE A 109 -15.33 11.49 -9.85
N SER A 110 -14.13 11.91 -10.20
CA SER A 110 -13.53 11.80 -11.54
C SER A 110 -12.02 11.67 -11.46
N GLU A 111 -11.39 11.37 -12.60
CA GLU A 111 -9.93 11.31 -12.69
C GLU A 111 -9.26 12.62 -12.27
N ASP A 112 -9.82 13.77 -12.70
CA ASP A 112 -9.27 15.09 -12.35
C ASP A 112 -9.35 15.39 -10.85
N ILE A 113 -10.39 14.90 -10.19
CA ILE A 113 -10.54 15.05 -8.74
C ILE A 113 -9.52 14.20 -8.00
N LEU A 114 -9.24 12.99 -8.49
CA LEU A 114 -8.15 12.17 -7.95
C LEU A 114 -6.81 12.89 -8.13
N ARG A 115 -6.48 13.40 -9.33
CA ARG A 115 -5.26 14.19 -9.56
C ARG A 115 -5.15 15.38 -8.61
N SER A 116 -6.25 16.12 -8.41
CA SER A 116 -6.30 17.26 -7.50
C SER A 116 -6.06 16.85 -6.04
N ALA A 117 -6.59 15.71 -5.61
CA ALA A 117 -6.37 15.17 -4.27
C ALA A 117 -4.91 14.79 -4.04
N PHE A 118 -4.27 14.13 -5.02
CA PHE A 118 -2.84 13.80 -4.96
C PHE A 118 -1.97 15.05 -4.92
N SER A 119 -2.23 16.04 -5.79
CA SER A 119 -1.51 17.32 -5.79
C SER A 119 -1.64 18.04 -4.44
N SER A 120 -2.85 18.14 -3.89
CA SER A 120 -3.07 18.77 -2.58
C SER A 120 -2.34 18.03 -1.45
N THR A 121 -2.22 16.71 -1.55
CA THR A 121 -1.53 15.88 -0.56
C THR A 121 -0.02 16.08 -0.66
N GLU A 122 0.54 16.09 -1.87
CA GLU A 122 1.95 16.41 -2.10
C GLU A 122 2.31 17.80 -1.57
N ASP A 123 1.53 18.83 -1.91
CA ASP A 123 1.77 20.21 -1.46
C ASP A 123 1.75 20.31 0.08
N GLY A 124 0.82 19.59 0.71
CA GLY A 124 0.74 19.48 2.17
C GLY A 124 1.99 18.84 2.77
N PHE A 125 2.44 17.70 2.19
CA PHE A 125 3.65 17.02 2.67
C PHE A 125 4.92 17.84 2.44
N LEU A 126 5.08 18.48 1.28
CA LEU A 126 6.20 19.39 1.02
C LEU A 126 6.22 20.59 1.98
N THR A 127 5.04 21.06 2.40
CA THR A 127 4.94 22.09 3.44
C THR A 127 5.44 21.58 4.80
N LEU A 128 5.12 20.33 5.14
CA LEU A 128 5.65 19.68 6.34
C LEU A 128 7.17 19.51 6.25
N VAL A 129 7.69 19.03 5.13
CA VAL A 129 9.14 18.91 4.87
C VAL A 129 9.84 20.26 5.08
N ARG A 130 9.30 21.34 4.47
CA ARG A 130 9.89 22.70 4.61
C ARG A 130 9.96 23.17 6.06
N ARG A 131 8.99 22.82 6.90
CA ARG A 131 8.97 23.18 8.32
C ARG A 131 9.92 22.35 9.18
N THR A 132 10.23 21.12 8.76
CA THR A 132 10.93 20.14 9.60
C THR A 132 12.36 19.86 9.15
N CYS A 133 12.71 20.08 7.87
CA CYS A 133 14.03 19.74 7.33
C CYS A 133 15.20 20.45 8.01
N GLY A 134 15.00 21.62 8.59
CA GLY A 134 16.02 22.31 9.38
C GLY A 134 16.43 21.56 10.66
N ILE A 135 15.55 20.72 11.20
CA ILE A 135 15.81 19.90 12.40
C ILE A 135 16.06 18.44 12.02
N LYS A 136 15.32 17.94 11.01
CA LYS A 136 15.40 16.57 10.48
C LYS A 136 15.67 16.62 8.98
N PRO A 137 16.91 16.81 8.51
CA PRO A 137 17.20 16.94 7.08
C PRO A 137 16.72 15.74 6.24
N LEU A 138 16.81 14.52 6.78
CA LEU A 138 16.35 13.30 6.10
C LEU A 138 14.84 13.28 5.83
N MET A 139 14.06 14.18 6.43
CA MET A 139 12.64 14.35 6.06
C MET A 139 12.44 14.65 4.57
N ALA A 140 13.43 15.29 3.93
CA ALA A 140 13.44 15.56 2.50
C ALA A 140 13.60 14.29 1.64
N ALA A 141 14.18 13.21 2.21
CA ALA A 141 14.39 11.93 1.54
C ALA A 141 13.34 10.84 1.91
N ILE A 142 12.31 11.23 2.64
CA ILE A 142 11.19 10.33 2.94
C ILE A 142 10.16 10.45 1.83
N GLY A 143 9.70 9.31 1.33
CA GLY A 143 8.66 9.26 0.31
C GLY A 143 7.73 8.06 0.49
N SER A 144 6.71 8.00 -0.35
CA SER A 144 5.79 6.87 -0.38
C SER A 144 5.20 6.67 -1.76
N CYS A 145 5.13 5.42 -2.21
CA CYS A 145 4.20 4.99 -3.24
C CYS A 145 2.77 5.26 -2.76
N CYS A 146 1.84 5.39 -3.68
CA CYS A 146 0.46 5.69 -3.34
C CYS A 146 -0.49 5.07 -4.37
N LEU A 147 -1.14 3.99 -3.98
CA LEU A 147 -2.18 3.32 -4.78
C LEU A 147 -3.55 3.59 -4.15
N VAL A 148 -4.47 4.09 -4.96
CA VAL A 148 -5.85 4.38 -4.56
C VAL A 148 -6.83 3.71 -5.50
N GLY A 149 -7.86 3.10 -4.93
CA GLY A 149 -9.05 2.66 -5.65
C GLY A 149 -10.30 3.34 -5.11
N VAL A 150 -11.17 3.82 -5.99
CA VAL A 150 -12.48 4.36 -5.61
C VAL A 150 -13.56 3.70 -6.47
N ILE A 151 -14.47 2.97 -5.84
CA ILE A 151 -15.67 2.48 -6.52
C ILE A 151 -16.77 3.49 -6.23
N TRP A 152 -17.33 4.08 -7.27
CA TRP A 152 -18.41 5.07 -7.19
C TRP A 152 -19.37 4.92 -8.35
N ARG A 153 -20.64 4.68 -8.04
CA ARG A 153 -21.73 4.53 -9.03
C ARG A 153 -21.39 3.53 -10.14
N GLY A 154 -20.85 2.37 -9.77
CA GLY A 154 -20.50 1.30 -10.72
C GLY A 154 -19.25 1.53 -11.54
N THR A 155 -18.50 2.61 -11.30
CA THR A 155 -17.20 2.87 -11.90
C THR A 155 -16.10 2.72 -10.86
N LEU A 156 -15.08 1.98 -11.21
CA LEU A 156 -13.83 1.87 -10.45
C LEU A 156 -12.81 2.85 -11.03
N PHE A 157 -12.36 3.78 -10.22
CA PHE A 157 -11.21 4.65 -10.50
C PHE A 157 -10.00 4.11 -9.79
N VAL A 158 -8.86 4.01 -10.47
CA VAL A 158 -7.58 3.61 -9.88
C VAL A 158 -6.56 4.69 -10.18
N ALA A 159 -5.90 5.21 -9.14
CA ALA A 159 -4.81 6.18 -9.25
C ALA A 159 -3.55 5.60 -8.59
N ASN A 160 -2.38 5.76 -9.24
CA ASN A 160 -1.14 5.16 -8.77
C ASN A 160 0.08 6.06 -8.93
N LEU A 161 0.92 6.08 -7.88
CA LEU A 161 2.31 6.52 -7.87
C LEU A 161 3.15 5.37 -7.32
N GLY A 162 4.20 4.97 -8.04
CA GLY A 162 5.09 3.89 -7.61
C GLY A 162 4.71 2.54 -8.18
N ASP A 163 5.01 1.47 -7.46
CA ASP A 163 5.01 0.07 -7.90
C ASP A 163 4.06 -0.85 -7.14
N SER A 164 3.28 -0.31 -6.22
CA SER A 164 2.06 -0.99 -5.71
C SER A 164 1.10 -1.28 -6.87
N ARG A 165 0.30 -2.35 -6.75
CA ARG A 165 -0.47 -2.86 -7.88
C ARG A 165 -1.92 -3.15 -7.53
N ALA A 166 -2.84 -2.77 -8.43
CA ALA A 166 -4.24 -3.15 -8.42
C ALA A 166 -4.51 -4.17 -9.54
N VAL A 167 -5.05 -5.34 -9.18
CA VAL A 167 -5.34 -6.43 -10.12
C VAL A 167 -6.79 -6.84 -9.99
N ILE A 168 -7.53 -6.82 -11.11
CA ILE A 168 -8.92 -7.29 -11.15
C ILE A 168 -8.97 -8.75 -11.60
N GLY A 169 -9.80 -9.55 -10.91
CA GLY A 169 -10.16 -10.90 -11.29
C GLY A 169 -11.48 -10.93 -12.02
N SER A 170 -11.49 -11.32 -13.29
CA SER A 170 -12.68 -11.37 -14.13
C SER A 170 -12.88 -12.75 -14.73
N ILE A 171 -14.15 -13.19 -14.87
CA ILE A 171 -14.47 -14.47 -15.54
C ILE A 171 -14.42 -14.27 -17.04
N GLY A 172 -13.48 -14.93 -17.70
CA GLY A 172 -13.31 -14.91 -19.14
C GLY A 172 -14.33 -15.78 -19.89
N ARG A 173 -14.30 -15.72 -21.23
CA ARG A 173 -15.19 -16.50 -22.12
C ARG A 173 -15.09 -18.03 -21.92
N SER A 174 -13.95 -18.50 -21.45
CA SER A 174 -13.73 -19.94 -21.14
C SER A 174 -14.24 -20.36 -19.75
N ASN A 175 -14.99 -19.50 -19.07
CA ASN A 175 -15.39 -19.65 -17.66
C ASN A 175 -14.21 -19.84 -16.69
N LYS A 176 -13.03 -19.35 -17.07
CA LYS A 176 -11.85 -19.33 -16.22
C LYS A 176 -11.63 -17.91 -15.70
N ILE A 177 -11.12 -17.82 -14.47
CA ILE A 177 -10.72 -16.55 -13.91
C ILE A 177 -9.44 -16.07 -14.60
N ALA A 178 -9.42 -14.80 -14.96
CA ALA A 178 -8.27 -14.12 -15.56
C ALA A 178 -7.90 -12.90 -14.74
N ALA A 179 -6.60 -12.65 -14.62
CA ALA A 179 -6.05 -11.47 -13.97
C ALA A 179 -5.79 -10.37 -14.99
N GLU A 180 -6.20 -9.16 -14.68
CA GLU A 180 -5.86 -7.95 -15.44
C GLU A 180 -5.29 -6.90 -14.47
N GLN A 181 -4.11 -6.38 -14.76
CA GLN A 181 -3.53 -5.28 -13.99
C GLN A 181 -4.17 -3.95 -14.43
N LEU A 182 -4.68 -3.18 -13.46
CA LEU A 182 -5.43 -1.96 -13.72
C LEU A 182 -4.57 -0.70 -13.76
N ASN A 183 -3.42 -0.70 -13.12
CA ASN A 183 -2.53 0.46 -13.06
C ASN A 183 -1.18 0.19 -13.71
N ARG A 184 -0.57 1.25 -14.23
CA ARG A 184 0.83 1.25 -14.65
C ARG A 184 1.72 1.38 -13.41
N GLU A 185 2.79 0.59 -13.37
CA GLU A 185 3.85 0.76 -12.37
C GLU A 185 4.85 1.84 -12.82
N HIS A 186 5.36 2.56 -11.82
CA HIS A 186 6.35 3.62 -12.03
C HIS A 186 7.71 3.21 -11.43
N ASN A 187 8.18 2.00 -11.79
CA ASN A 187 9.45 1.45 -11.32
C ASN A 187 10.48 1.38 -12.45
N ALA A 188 11.74 1.73 -12.16
CA ALA A 188 12.84 1.72 -13.12
C ALA A 188 13.20 0.31 -13.64
N SER A 189 12.67 -0.77 -13.03
CA SER A 189 12.74 -2.12 -13.60
C SER A 189 12.04 -2.23 -14.96
N MET A 190 11.02 -1.36 -15.20
CA MET A 190 10.27 -1.29 -16.45
C MET A 190 11.02 -0.48 -17.50
N GLU A 191 11.17 -1.03 -18.73
CA GLU A 191 11.88 -0.33 -19.81
C GLU A 191 11.20 0.98 -20.20
N GLU A 192 9.87 1.00 -20.22
CA GLU A 192 9.07 2.17 -20.59
C GLU A 192 9.32 3.34 -19.62
N VAL A 193 9.50 3.05 -18.32
CA VAL A 193 9.82 4.06 -17.30
C VAL A 193 11.23 4.61 -17.53
N ARG A 194 12.20 3.74 -17.86
CA ARG A 194 13.56 4.18 -18.18
C ARG A 194 13.60 5.06 -19.44
N GLN A 195 12.85 4.72 -20.47
CA GLN A 195 12.74 5.52 -21.68
C GLN A 195 12.06 6.86 -21.43
N GLU A 196 10.97 6.89 -20.66
CA GLU A 196 10.31 8.12 -20.23
C GLU A 196 11.30 9.06 -19.51
N LEU A 197 12.04 8.54 -18.53
CA LEU A 197 13.02 9.33 -17.78
C LEU A 197 14.14 9.86 -18.67
N ARG A 198 14.69 9.05 -19.58
CA ARG A 198 15.72 9.51 -20.53
C ARG A 198 15.20 10.60 -21.47
N SER A 199 13.95 10.48 -21.91
CA SER A 199 13.31 11.50 -22.76
C SER A 199 13.10 12.83 -22.01
N LEU A 200 12.74 12.76 -20.74
CA LEU A 200 12.55 13.93 -19.89
C LEU A 200 13.88 14.60 -19.48
N HIS A 201 14.98 13.82 -19.47
CA HIS A 201 16.30 14.26 -19.03
C HIS A 201 17.39 13.92 -20.06
N PRO A 202 17.32 14.46 -21.30
CA PRO A 202 18.24 14.09 -22.39
C PRO A 202 19.70 14.48 -22.09
N ASP A 203 19.91 15.49 -21.25
CA ASP A 203 21.23 15.98 -20.87
C ASP A 203 21.86 15.21 -19.69
N ASP A 204 21.14 14.24 -19.12
CA ASP A 204 21.57 13.47 -17.95
C ASP A 204 21.75 11.99 -18.28
N SER A 205 22.96 11.63 -18.68
CA SER A 205 23.32 10.24 -19.03
C SER A 205 23.20 9.27 -17.85
N HIS A 206 23.17 9.78 -16.60
CA HIS A 206 23.08 9.01 -15.37
C HIS A 206 21.71 9.09 -14.70
N ILE A 207 20.68 9.56 -15.44
CA ILE A 207 19.31 9.65 -14.89
C ILE A 207 18.82 8.27 -14.42
N VAL A 208 19.15 7.20 -15.13
CA VAL A 208 18.86 5.82 -14.75
C VAL A 208 20.11 4.96 -14.91
N VAL A 209 20.52 4.31 -13.83
CA VAL A 209 21.72 3.46 -13.79
C VAL A 209 21.41 2.08 -13.22
N MET A 210 22.17 1.08 -13.69
CA MET A 210 22.17 -0.27 -13.10
C MET A 210 23.18 -0.28 -11.94
N LYS A 211 22.70 -0.58 -10.71
CA LYS A 211 23.53 -0.67 -9.54
C LYS A 211 23.21 -1.97 -8.78
N HIS A 212 24.22 -2.83 -8.63
CA HIS A 212 24.07 -4.15 -7.98
C HIS A 212 22.94 -5.02 -8.57
N GLY A 213 22.80 -5.01 -9.90
CA GLY A 213 21.77 -5.78 -10.61
C GLY A 213 20.36 -5.18 -10.59
N VAL A 214 20.20 -3.97 -10.03
CA VAL A 214 18.90 -3.27 -9.91
C VAL A 214 18.96 -1.92 -10.62
N TRP A 215 17.97 -1.61 -11.45
CA TRP A 215 17.82 -0.30 -12.04
C TRP A 215 17.41 0.74 -11.00
N ARG A 216 18.12 1.86 -10.97
CA ARG A 216 17.85 2.97 -10.04
C ARG A 216 17.93 4.31 -10.73
N ILE A 217 17.04 5.19 -10.35
CA ILE A 217 17.00 6.59 -10.75
C ILE A 217 18.06 7.32 -9.92
N LYS A 218 18.98 8.03 -10.60
CA LYS A 218 20.16 8.66 -9.98
C LYS A 218 21.02 7.71 -9.12
N GLY A 219 20.89 6.39 -9.33
CA GLY A 219 21.56 5.37 -8.53
C GLY A 219 21.02 5.22 -7.09
N ILE A 220 19.89 5.84 -6.77
CA ILE A 220 19.33 5.94 -5.42
C ILE A 220 18.03 5.15 -5.28
N ILE A 221 16.96 5.52 -5.99
CA ILE A 221 15.60 5.03 -5.84
C ILE A 221 15.13 4.22 -7.06
N GLN A 222 14.17 3.33 -6.90
CA GLN A 222 13.61 2.52 -8.00
C GLN A 222 12.36 3.14 -8.61
N VAL A 223 11.54 3.84 -7.81
CA VAL A 223 10.29 4.44 -8.28
C VAL A 223 10.52 5.82 -8.89
N SER A 224 9.80 6.14 -9.98
CA SER A 224 9.86 7.43 -10.69
C SER A 224 8.76 8.40 -10.26
N ARG A 225 7.79 7.92 -9.46
CA ARG A 225 6.68 8.72 -8.94
C ARG A 225 6.38 8.34 -7.51
N SER A 226 6.22 9.33 -6.64
CA SER A 226 5.95 9.18 -5.21
C SER A 226 5.31 10.45 -4.64
N ILE A 227 4.73 10.40 -3.45
CA ILE A 227 4.53 11.55 -2.57
C ILE A 227 5.82 11.71 -1.75
N GLY A 228 6.29 12.92 -1.54
CA GLY A 228 7.56 13.18 -0.85
C GLY A 228 8.77 13.08 -1.77
N ASP A 229 9.88 12.51 -1.29
CA ASP A 229 11.16 12.53 -1.99
C ASP A 229 11.55 13.93 -2.47
N ALA A 230 11.33 14.90 -1.61
CA ALA A 230 11.44 16.32 -1.93
C ALA A 230 12.81 16.70 -2.52
N TYR A 231 13.88 16.02 -2.07
CA TYR A 231 15.25 16.24 -2.54
C TYR A 231 15.46 15.87 -4.03
N LEU A 232 14.60 15.02 -4.63
CA LEU A 232 14.61 14.68 -6.05
C LEU A 232 13.62 15.49 -6.89
N LYS A 233 12.87 16.39 -6.26
CA LYS A 233 11.85 17.21 -6.91
C LYS A 233 12.15 18.71 -6.86
N ARG A 234 12.81 19.19 -5.79
CA ARG A 234 13.01 20.59 -5.53
C ARG A 234 14.43 20.87 -5.05
N PRO A 235 15.18 21.79 -5.69
CA PRO A 235 16.57 22.10 -5.33
C PRO A 235 16.73 22.59 -3.88
N GLU A 236 15.73 23.27 -3.33
CA GLU A 236 15.76 23.79 -1.95
C GLU A 236 15.79 22.70 -0.87
N PHE A 237 15.49 21.43 -1.24
CA PHE A 237 15.55 20.27 -0.35
C PHE A 237 16.78 19.39 -0.60
N SER A 238 17.76 19.89 -1.34
CA SER A 238 19.02 19.18 -1.58
C SER A 238 19.69 18.80 -0.26
N LEU A 239 20.19 17.59 -0.18
CA LEU A 239 20.81 17.06 1.02
C LEU A 239 22.32 17.26 0.99
N ASP A 240 22.88 17.60 2.16
CA ASP A 240 24.30 17.82 2.38
C ASP A 240 25.13 16.55 2.11
N PRO A 241 26.41 16.64 1.67
CA PRO A 241 27.31 15.51 1.49
C PRO A 241 27.49 14.60 2.72
N THR A 242 27.16 15.07 3.92
CA THR A 242 27.11 14.23 5.14
C THR A 242 26.08 13.11 5.07
N PHE A 243 25.12 13.19 4.11
CA PHE A 243 24.15 12.15 3.81
C PHE A 243 24.47 11.48 2.45
N PRO A 244 25.58 10.71 2.33
CA PRO A 244 26.15 10.26 1.05
C PRO A 244 25.19 9.38 0.25
N ARG A 245 24.23 8.70 0.91
CA ARG A 245 23.21 7.88 0.23
C ARG A 245 22.26 8.71 -0.62
N PHE A 246 21.95 9.94 -0.23
CA PHE A 246 20.94 10.81 -0.82
C PHE A 246 21.54 12.05 -1.49
N HIS A 247 22.84 12.27 -1.32
CA HIS A 247 23.53 13.40 -1.91
C HIS A 247 23.63 13.25 -3.44
N LEU A 248 23.20 14.29 -4.14
CA LEU A 248 23.36 14.40 -5.59
C LEU A 248 24.65 15.15 -5.90
N PRO A 249 25.56 14.59 -6.74
CA PRO A 249 26.81 15.27 -7.09
C PRO A 249 26.59 16.63 -7.78
N GLU A 250 25.50 16.74 -8.53
CA GLU A 250 25.11 17.96 -9.25
C GLU A 250 23.73 18.44 -8.79
N PRO A 251 23.52 19.76 -8.68
CA PRO A 251 22.23 20.32 -8.36
C PRO A 251 21.16 19.90 -9.38
N LEU A 252 19.92 19.76 -8.92
CA LEU A 252 18.79 19.46 -9.79
C LEU A 252 18.50 20.63 -10.72
N GLY A 253 18.67 20.44 -12.03
CA GLY A 253 18.22 21.40 -13.04
C GLY A 253 16.70 21.37 -13.28
N ARG A 254 16.08 20.18 -13.06
CA ARG A 254 14.63 19.93 -13.15
C ARG A 254 14.24 18.79 -12.22
N PRO A 255 12.95 18.69 -11.81
CA PRO A 255 12.48 17.56 -11.00
C PRO A 255 12.76 16.22 -11.65
N VAL A 256 13.33 15.27 -10.89
CA VAL A 256 13.62 13.91 -11.36
C VAL A 256 12.41 12.99 -11.13
N LEU A 257 11.71 13.17 -10.02
CA LEU A 257 10.47 12.48 -9.69
C LEU A 257 9.27 13.44 -9.82
N THR A 258 8.08 12.84 -9.93
CA THR A 258 6.81 13.58 -9.91
C THR A 258 5.80 12.92 -8.97
N ALA A 259 4.84 13.72 -8.48
CA ALA A 259 3.66 13.26 -7.73
C ALA A 259 2.40 13.24 -8.61
N GLU A 260 2.55 13.26 -9.94
CA GLU A 260 1.43 13.15 -10.87
C GLU A 260 1.02 11.67 -11.04
N PRO A 261 -0.17 11.24 -10.57
CA PRO A 261 -0.58 9.85 -10.66
C PRO A 261 -0.95 9.45 -12.08
N SER A 262 -0.67 8.20 -12.46
CA SER A 262 -1.43 7.57 -13.52
C SER A 262 -2.83 7.23 -13.01
N VAL A 263 -3.84 7.59 -13.77
CA VAL A 263 -5.25 7.36 -13.38
C VAL A 263 -5.94 6.60 -14.51
N CYS A 264 -6.73 5.59 -14.15
CA CYS A 264 -7.66 4.93 -15.06
C CYS A 264 -9.04 4.83 -14.46
N ALA A 265 -10.06 4.82 -15.32
CA ALA A 265 -11.45 4.60 -14.95
C ALA A 265 -11.99 3.37 -15.70
N ARG A 266 -12.66 2.47 -14.98
CA ARG A 266 -13.25 1.25 -15.51
C ARG A 266 -14.69 1.15 -15.04
N VAL A 267 -15.63 1.08 -15.98
CA VAL A 267 -17.02 0.69 -15.68
C VAL A 267 -17.03 -0.80 -15.36
N LEU A 268 -17.48 -1.15 -14.15
CA LEU A 268 -17.49 -2.54 -13.67
C LEU A 268 -18.48 -3.38 -14.51
N GLN A 269 -18.00 -4.53 -14.97
CA GLN A 269 -18.75 -5.47 -15.80
C GLN A 269 -19.24 -6.67 -14.98
N PRO A 270 -20.34 -7.34 -15.35
CA PRO A 270 -20.87 -8.50 -14.60
C PRO A 270 -19.88 -9.65 -14.39
N ASN A 271 -18.85 -9.75 -15.24
CA ASN A 271 -17.78 -10.73 -15.12
C ASN A 271 -16.65 -10.31 -14.18
N ASP A 272 -16.56 -9.05 -13.77
CA ASP A 272 -15.61 -8.56 -12.78
C ASP A 272 -16.04 -9.07 -11.38
N LYS A 273 -15.18 -9.80 -10.68
CA LYS A 273 -15.55 -10.47 -9.42
C LYS A 273 -14.93 -9.84 -8.18
N PHE A 274 -13.70 -9.39 -8.29
CA PHE A 274 -12.98 -8.74 -7.19
C PHE A 274 -11.79 -7.95 -7.70
N VAL A 275 -11.27 -7.06 -6.87
CA VAL A 275 -10.02 -6.33 -7.11
C VAL A 275 -9.09 -6.54 -5.92
N ILE A 276 -7.82 -6.86 -6.20
CA ILE A 276 -6.74 -6.97 -5.22
C ILE A 276 -5.92 -5.70 -5.31
N PHE A 277 -5.80 -4.96 -4.21
CA PHE A 277 -4.87 -3.85 -4.02
C PHE A 277 -3.77 -4.31 -3.09
N ALA A 278 -2.50 -4.18 -3.50
CA ALA A 278 -1.39 -4.57 -2.63
C ALA A 278 -0.12 -3.77 -2.90
N SER A 279 0.71 -3.60 -1.84
CA SER A 279 2.08 -3.11 -1.94
C SER A 279 2.98 -4.11 -2.67
N ASP A 280 4.17 -3.68 -3.08
CA ASP A 280 5.11 -4.50 -3.85
C ASP A 280 5.54 -5.77 -3.11
N GLY A 281 5.54 -5.75 -1.77
CA GLY A 281 5.86 -6.90 -0.94
C GLY A 281 5.02 -8.16 -1.22
N LEU A 282 3.80 -8.04 -1.77
CA LEU A 282 3.05 -9.18 -2.30
C LEU A 282 3.60 -9.61 -3.67
N TRP A 283 3.80 -8.66 -4.56
CA TRP A 283 4.09 -8.89 -5.97
C TRP A 283 5.51 -9.38 -6.23
N GLU A 284 6.43 -9.19 -5.28
CA GLU A 284 7.76 -9.80 -5.27
C GLU A 284 7.73 -11.34 -5.13
N HIS A 285 6.63 -11.88 -4.62
CA HIS A 285 6.50 -13.30 -4.27
C HIS A 285 5.43 -14.04 -5.06
N MET A 286 4.62 -13.35 -5.86
CA MET A 286 3.45 -13.94 -6.52
C MET A 286 3.12 -13.18 -7.81
N THR A 287 2.70 -13.90 -8.84
CA THR A 287 2.19 -13.32 -10.08
C THR A 287 0.74 -12.86 -9.92
N ASN A 288 0.30 -11.95 -10.80
CA ASN A 288 -1.09 -11.49 -10.84
C ASN A 288 -2.07 -12.66 -10.97
N GLN A 289 -1.76 -13.63 -11.83
CA GLN A 289 -2.64 -14.77 -12.10
C GLN A 289 -2.74 -15.72 -10.90
N GLU A 290 -1.61 -16.02 -10.24
CA GLU A 290 -1.59 -16.83 -9.02
C GLU A 290 -2.43 -16.19 -7.90
N ALA A 291 -2.28 -14.87 -7.69
CA ALA A 291 -3.05 -14.15 -6.69
C ALA A 291 -4.56 -14.23 -6.97
N VAL A 292 -4.96 -14.01 -8.22
CA VAL A 292 -6.36 -14.06 -8.64
C VAL A 292 -6.93 -15.48 -8.52
N GLU A 293 -6.18 -16.52 -8.86
CA GLU A 293 -6.59 -17.92 -8.69
C GLU A 293 -6.77 -18.29 -7.22
N ILE A 294 -5.89 -17.82 -6.35
CA ILE A 294 -6.04 -18.03 -4.90
C ILE A 294 -7.34 -17.40 -4.39
N VAL A 295 -7.62 -16.16 -4.79
CA VAL A 295 -8.85 -15.48 -4.37
C VAL A 295 -10.09 -16.19 -4.90
N HIS A 296 -10.07 -16.59 -6.17
CA HIS A 296 -11.21 -17.25 -6.82
C HIS A 296 -11.55 -18.63 -6.23
N ASN A 297 -10.52 -19.41 -5.90
CA ASN A 297 -10.68 -20.81 -5.49
C ASN A 297 -10.85 -21.00 -3.97
N ASN A 298 -10.92 -19.93 -3.18
CA ASN A 298 -11.01 -20.01 -1.74
C ASN A 298 -12.17 -19.15 -1.19
N PRO A 299 -12.65 -19.42 0.03
CA PRO A 299 -13.66 -18.60 0.69
C PRO A 299 -13.22 -17.13 0.82
N ARG A 300 -14.19 -16.20 0.71
CA ARG A 300 -13.95 -14.76 0.86
C ARG A 300 -13.38 -14.39 2.23
N ALA A 301 -13.92 -15.01 3.29
CA ALA A 301 -13.49 -14.76 4.66
C ALA A 301 -12.00 -15.13 4.84
N GLY A 302 -11.19 -14.17 5.29
CA GLY A 302 -9.75 -14.35 5.53
C GLY A 302 -8.89 -14.46 4.27
N ILE A 303 -9.41 -14.10 3.09
CA ILE A 303 -8.68 -14.29 1.82
C ILE A 303 -7.42 -13.43 1.73
N ALA A 304 -7.45 -12.18 2.23
CA ALA A 304 -6.26 -11.33 2.27
C ALA A 304 -5.16 -11.95 3.15
N LYS A 305 -5.54 -12.50 4.33
CA LYS A 305 -4.63 -13.26 5.20
C LYS A 305 -4.05 -14.50 4.50
N ARG A 306 -4.86 -15.20 3.69
CA ARG A 306 -4.40 -16.36 2.91
C ARG A 306 -3.38 -15.98 1.85
N LEU A 307 -3.62 -14.92 1.06
CA LEU A 307 -2.66 -14.38 0.10
C LEU A 307 -1.36 -14.02 0.78
N LEU A 308 -1.44 -13.31 1.90
CA LEU A 308 -0.29 -12.87 2.68
C LEU A 308 0.52 -14.07 3.20
N LYS A 309 -0.12 -15.08 3.79
CA LYS A 309 0.55 -16.31 4.24
C LYS A 309 1.23 -17.06 3.09
N THR A 310 0.63 -17.06 1.89
CA THR A 310 1.24 -17.66 0.70
C THR A 310 2.50 -16.90 0.29
N ALA A 311 2.45 -15.57 0.25
CA ALA A 311 3.62 -14.73 -0.05
C ALA A 311 4.75 -14.94 0.97
N LEU A 312 4.43 -14.97 2.26
CA LEU A 312 5.41 -15.23 3.33
C LEU A 312 6.03 -16.63 3.25
N SER A 313 5.24 -17.63 2.87
CA SER A 313 5.73 -18.99 2.66
C SER A 313 6.71 -19.05 1.48
N GLU A 314 6.44 -18.30 0.41
CA GLU A 314 7.33 -18.19 -0.74
C GLU A 314 8.60 -17.39 -0.41
N ALA A 315 8.48 -16.30 0.36
CA ALA A 315 9.62 -15.54 0.87
C ALA A 315 10.57 -16.40 1.72
N ALA A 316 9.99 -17.20 2.63
CA ALA A 316 10.75 -18.14 3.46
C ALA A 316 11.42 -19.21 2.61
N ARG A 317 10.69 -19.80 1.63
CA ARG A 317 11.20 -20.81 0.72
C ARG A 317 12.42 -20.32 -0.10
N LYS A 318 12.38 -19.07 -0.59
CA LYS A 318 13.50 -18.42 -1.30
C LYS A 318 14.76 -18.32 -0.44
N ARG A 319 14.65 -18.40 0.88
CA ARG A 319 15.73 -18.36 1.86
C ARG A 319 15.94 -19.69 2.58
N GLU A 320 15.46 -20.80 2.02
CA GLU A 320 15.57 -22.17 2.56
C GLU A 320 15.04 -22.31 3.99
N MET A 321 14.03 -21.51 4.34
CA MET A 321 13.39 -21.47 5.66
C MET A 321 11.90 -21.89 5.55
N ARG A 322 11.33 -22.41 6.64
CA ARG A 322 9.89 -22.63 6.75
C ARG A 322 9.19 -21.37 7.28
N TYR A 323 7.94 -21.15 6.90
CA TYR A 323 7.15 -20.02 7.41
C TYR A 323 7.02 -20.03 8.94
N ASP A 324 6.90 -21.21 9.56
CA ASP A 324 6.84 -21.33 11.02
C ASP A 324 8.12 -20.85 11.74
N ASP A 325 9.25 -20.88 11.07
CA ASP A 325 10.49 -20.34 11.59
C ASP A 325 10.58 -18.83 11.30
N LEU A 326 10.09 -18.38 10.14
CA LEU A 326 9.99 -16.95 9.80
C LEU A 326 9.09 -16.20 10.80
N LYS A 327 7.98 -16.78 11.27
CA LYS A 327 7.10 -16.19 12.30
C LYS A 327 7.83 -15.83 13.61
N LYS A 328 8.93 -16.52 13.92
CA LYS A 328 9.75 -16.28 15.13
C LYS A 328 10.76 -15.14 14.94
N VAL A 329 10.96 -14.71 13.70
CA VAL A 329 11.88 -13.60 13.38
C VAL A 329 11.21 -12.29 13.73
N GLY A 330 11.87 -11.46 14.54
CA GLY A 330 11.36 -10.15 14.95
C GLY A 330 11.41 -9.12 13.82
N ARG A 331 10.63 -8.05 14.00
CA ARG A 331 10.63 -6.87 13.11
C ARG A 331 12.06 -6.32 12.93
N GLY A 332 12.31 -5.65 11.82
CA GLY A 332 13.64 -5.17 11.41
C GLY A 332 14.51 -6.27 10.83
N VAL A 333 14.73 -7.38 11.54
CA VAL A 333 15.46 -8.55 11.00
C VAL A 333 14.63 -9.25 9.92
N ARG A 334 13.32 -9.23 10.03
CA ARG A 334 12.38 -9.82 9.07
C ARG A 334 12.49 -9.19 7.68
N ARG A 335 12.94 -7.92 7.59
CA ARG A 335 13.20 -7.19 6.33
C ARG A 335 14.23 -7.90 5.40
N PHE A 336 15.07 -8.78 5.93
CA PHE A 336 15.96 -9.60 5.10
C PHE A 336 15.26 -10.71 4.32
N PHE A 337 14.00 -11.00 4.64
CA PHE A 337 13.19 -12.06 4.03
C PHE A 337 12.09 -11.50 3.12
N HIS A 338 11.41 -10.47 3.56
CA HIS A 338 10.32 -9.80 2.82
C HIS A 338 10.20 -8.35 3.26
N ASP A 339 9.51 -7.53 2.48
CA ASP A 339 9.11 -6.17 2.85
C ASP A 339 7.85 -6.16 3.73
N ASP A 340 7.42 -5.00 4.21
CA ASP A 340 6.06 -4.82 4.69
C ASP A 340 5.09 -5.25 3.57
N ILE A 341 4.00 -5.93 3.90
CA ILE A 341 3.03 -6.39 2.92
C ILE A 341 1.64 -5.94 3.33
N THR A 342 1.01 -5.18 2.47
CA THR A 342 -0.39 -4.74 2.61
C THR A 342 -1.24 -5.31 1.50
N ILE A 343 -2.39 -5.92 1.83
CA ILE A 343 -3.32 -6.53 0.88
C ILE A 343 -4.76 -6.17 1.24
N VAL A 344 -5.49 -5.59 0.29
CA VAL A 344 -6.95 -5.39 0.38
C VAL A 344 -7.60 -6.08 -0.80
N VAL A 345 -8.54 -6.98 -0.55
CA VAL A 345 -9.34 -7.65 -1.57
C VAL A 345 -10.76 -7.15 -1.49
N ILE A 346 -11.24 -6.48 -2.53
CA ILE A 346 -12.61 -5.94 -2.65
C ILE A 346 -13.42 -6.85 -3.57
N PHE A 347 -14.46 -7.49 -3.05
CA PHE A 347 -15.40 -8.28 -3.83
C PHE A 347 -16.50 -7.42 -4.42
N ILE A 348 -16.89 -7.71 -5.66
CA ILE A 348 -17.91 -6.96 -6.41
C ILE A 348 -19.12 -7.85 -6.60
N ASP A 349 -20.22 -7.51 -5.92
CA ASP A 349 -21.50 -8.18 -6.03
C ASP A 349 -22.43 -7.34 -6.92
N HIS A 350 -22.54 -7.71 -8.20
CA HIS A 350 -23.28 -6.94 -9.20
C HIS A 350 -24.77 -6.77 -8.87
N ASP A 351 -25.34 -7.69 -8.09
CA ASP A 351 -26.72 -7.58 -7.61
C ASP A 351 -26.93 -6.39 -6.65
N LEU A 352 -25.86 -5.88 -6.06
CA LEU A 352 -25.86 -4.71 -5.17
C LEU A 352 -25.57 -3.41 -5.93
N LEU A 353 -25.00 -3.48 -7.13
CA LEU A 353 -24.77 -2.33 -7.99
C LEU A 353 -26.12 -1.73 -8.39
N GLY A 354 -26.41 -0.50 -7.97
CA GLY A 354 -27.68 0.19 -8.23
C GLY A 354 -28.79 -0.08 -7.22
N LYS A 355 -28.63 -0.98 -6.25
CA LYS A 355 -29.52 -1.11 -5.10
C LYS A 355 -29.00 -0.25 -3.96
N ASN A 356 -29.77 0.76 -3.56
CA ASN A 356 -29.47 1.61 -2.39
C ASN A 356 -29.58 0.79 -1.07
N GLN A 357 -28.72 -0.22 -0.90
CA GLN A 357 -28.66 -0.94 0.38
C GLN A 357 -27.78 -0.15 1.36
N PRO A 358 -28.17 -0.08 2.64
CA PRO A 358 -27.36 0.55 3.65
C PRO A 358 -26.05 -0.24 3.83
N ALA A 359 -24.95 0.33 3.37
CA ALA A 359 -23.61 -0.15 3.72
C ALA A 359 -23.20 0.48 5.06
N PRO A 360 -22.44 -0.22 5.88
CA PRO A 360 -21.90 0.37 7.09
C PRO A 360 -20.90 1.48 6.73
N ASP A 361 -20.97 2.58 7.49
CA ASP A 361 -19.98 3.67 7.40
C ASP A 361 -18.75 3.29 8.20
N LEU A 362 -17.81 2.62 7.54
CA LEU A 362 -16.60 2.14 8.19
C LEU A 362 -15.38 2.92 7.71
N SER A 363 -14.53 3.30 8.66
CA SER A 363 -13.17 3.76 8.42
C SER A 363 -12.22 2.78 9.09
N ILE A 364 -11.46 2.02 8.31
CA ILE A 364 -10.53 1.00 8.81
C ILE A 364 -9.14 1.34 8.31
N ARG A 365 -8.16 1.28 9.20
CA ARG A 365 -6.74 1.49 8.89
C ARG A 365 -5.94 0.25 9.28
N GLY A 366 -4.95 -0.09 8.48
CA GLY A 366 -4.06 -1.21 8.78
C GLY A 366 -3.40 -1.07 10.15
N PHE A 367 -3.33 -2.15 10.93
CA PHE A 367 -2.88 -2.21 12.33
C PHE A 367 -3.72 -1.41 13.35
N ILE A 368 -4.73 -0.69 12.91
CA ILE A 368 -5.63 0.05 13.78
C ILE A 368 -7.04 -0.46 13.48
N ASP A 369 -7.74 -0.91 14.48
CA ASP A 369 -9.15 -1.27 14.34
C ASP A 369 -9.98 -0.04 13.97
N THR A 370 -11.28 -0.21 13.79
CA THR A 370 -12.19 0.84 13.32
C THR A 370 -11.92 2.18 13.99
N VAL A 371 -11.59 3.20 13.19
CA VAL A 371 -11.24 4.54 13.70
C VAL A 371 -12.50 5.37 13.94
N GLY A 372 -13.64 4.96 13.41
CA GLY A 372 -14.93 5.64 13.53
C GLY A 372 -15.77 5.50 12.27
N PRO A 373 -16.89 6.22 12.17
CA PRO A 373 -17.67 6.24 10.96
C PRO A 373 -16.91 6.95 9.83
N SER A 374 -17.00 6.43 8.61
CA SER A 374 -16.43 7.08 7.43
C SER A 374 -17.13 8.39 7.11
N SER A 375 -16.36 9.38 6.65
CA SER A 375 -16.91 10.66 6.22
C SER A 375 -17.51 10.65 4.80
N PHE A 376 -17.59 9.49 4.14
CA PHE A 376 -18.22 9.37 2.81
C PHE A 376 -19.69 9.82 2.77
N ASN A 377 -20.44 9.60 3.86
CA ASN A 377 -21.86 9.97 3.92
C ASN A 377 -22.13 11.46 3.95
N MET A 378 -21.16 12.27 4.30
CA MET A 378 -21.29 13.73 4.25
C MET A 378 -21.40 14.31 2.83
N PHE A 379 -21.50 13.45 1.81
CA PHE A 379 -21.72 13.84 0.42
C PHE A 379 -23.18 14.29 0.15
N LYS A 380 -24.13 13.98 1.06
CA LYS A 380 -25.59 14.16 0.81
C LYS A 380 -26.22 15.39 1.43
N ASP A 381 -25.62 16.05 2.39
CA ASP A 381 -26.28 17.15 3.11
C ASP A 381 -26.28 18.50 2.39
N GLY A 382 -25.93 18.55 1.09
CA GLY A 382 -25.78 19.78 0.33
C GLY A 382 -26.77 20.07 -0.81
N TYR A 383 -27.64 19.12 -1.23
CA TYR A 383 -28.57 19.34 -2.35
C TYR A 383 -29.98 18.78 -2.10
N ASP A 384 -30.65 19.23 -1.06
CA ASP A 384 -32.07 19.43 -1.11
C ASP A 384 -32.32 20.86 -1.62
N VAL A 385 -32.18 21.07 -2.91
CA VAL A 385 -32.77 22.22 -3.56
C VAL A 385 -34.27 22.00 -3.48
N LYS A 386 -34.90 22.70 -2.52
CA LYS A 386 -36.37 22.86 -2.49
C LYS A 386 -36.79 23.31 -3.88
N SER A 387 -37.52 22.42 -4.57
CA SER A 387 -38.41 22.80 -5.66
C SER A 387 -39.45 23.74 -5.09
N VAL A 388 -39.38 24.97 -5.49
CA VAL A 388 -40.54 25.90 -5.52
C VAL A 388 -40.92 26.08 -6.97
#